data_82abf7d99c0309880bd5984ad54c5709
#
_entry.id   82abf7d99c0309880bd5984ad54c5709
#
_cell.length_a   1.000
_cell.length_b   1.000
_cell.length_c   1.000
_cell.angle_alpha   90.00
_cell.angle_beta   90.00
_cell.angle_gamma   90.00
#
_symmetry.space_group_name_H-M   'P 1'
#
loop_
_entity.id
_entity.type
_entity.pdbx_description
1 polymer ?
#
loop_
_entity_poly.entity_id
_entity_poly.type
_entity_poly.pdbx_seq_one_letter_code
_entity_poly.pdbx_strand_id
1 'polypeptide(L)'
;MGVIDARQLKTRGLDAQALTSLPRLSAQNLSLDPRLHDINLSVNAGQILGIIGPNGAGKSTLLHCLTGLLPHTGRSHLDDTDLTALSPRERARCMGLLPQQTDSVWPLSVHDVVSLGRLPWGDNDTTAIANAMRATGIETLAPARIDRLSGGERARVWLARVLAGQPRILIADEPTASLDLYYQQVVMDCLRTYANAGHIVIMAIHDLALAAHYCDQLLLLHNGVSQASGTPAEVLTESLLSQVFGVPVHVDLTAQPPVVSARFHRPVA
;
A
#
# COMPACT_ATOMS: atom_id res chain seq x y z
N MET A 1 14.58 16.68 -11.12
CA MET A 1 13.12 16.63 -11.41
C MET A 1 12.97 16.12 -12.84
N GLY A 2 12.97 14.80 -13.04
CA GLY A 2 12.89 14.15 -14.34
C GLY A 2 11.55 13.44 -14.45
N VAL A 3 10.65 14.03 -15.21
CA VAL A 3 9.38 13.42 -15.62
C VAL A 3 9.73 12.16 -16.41
N ILE A 4 9.23 11.00 -15.97
CA ILE A 4 9.35 9.76 -16.74
C ILE A 4 8.56 9.97 -18.02
N ASP A 5 9.28 10.05 -19.17
CA ASP A 5 8.68 10.28 -20.48
C ASP A 5 7.80 9.09 -20.86
N ALA A 6 6.53 9.34 -21.07
CA ALA A 6 5.51 8.38 -21.54
C ALA A 6 5.90 7.67 -22.85
N ARG A 7 6.94 8.14 -23.56
CA ARG A 7 7.45 7.55 -24.79
C ARG A 7 8.31 6.28 -24.56
N GLN A 8 8.86 6.08 -23.36
CA GLN A 8 9.68 4.89 -23.07
C GLN A 8 8.86 3.63 -22.77
N LEU A 9 7.55 3.73 -22.55
CA LEU A 9 6.65 2.59 -22.31
C LEU A 9 6.18 1.88 -23.59
N LYS A 10 6.38 2.49 -24.76
CA LYS A 10 5.88 1.97 -26.05
C LYS A 10 6.58 0.74 -26.63
N THR A 11 7.65 0.25 -26.04
CA THR A 11 8.49 -0.80 -26.69
C THR A 11 8.24 -2.22 -26.18
N ARG A 12 7.22 -2.50 -25.37
CA ARG A 12 7.03 -3.83 -24.77
C ARG A 12 5.60 -4.36 -24.81
N GLY A 13 4.97 -4.40 -25.99
CA GLY A 13 3.87 -5.34 -26.25
C GLY A 13 2.60 -5.27 -25.37
N LEU A 14 2.36 -4.17 -24.68
CA LEU A 14 1.06 -3.84 -24.10
C LEU A 14 0.33 -2.98 -25.12
N ASP A 15 -0.91 -3.37 -25.49
CA ASP A 15 -1.71 -2.68 -26.48
C ASP A 15 -1.74 -1.17 -26.26
N ALA A 16 -1.56 -0.41 -27.32
CA ALA A 16 -1.55 1.06 -27.30
C ALA A 16 -2.86 1.66 -26.73
N GLN A 17 -3.94 0.89 -26.62
CA GLN A 17 -5.20 1.27 -26.00
C GLN A 17 -5.14 1.25 -24.45
N ALA A 18 -4.26 0.45 -23.83
CA ALA A 18 -4.08 0.43 -22.37
C ALA A 18 -3.37 1.68 -21.82
N LEU A 19 -2.85 2.54 -22.68
CA LEU A 19 -2.11 3.76 -22.32
C LEU A 19 -3.02 5.02 -22.21
N THR A 20 -4.29 4.92 -22.52
CA THR A 20 -5.21 6.09 -22.59
C THR A 20 -6.15 6.25 -21.40
N SER A 21 -6.32 5.23 -20.54
CA SER A 21 -7.09 5.34 -19.31
C SER A 21 -6.16 5.18 -18.09
N LEU A 22 -6.29 6.09 -17.15
CA LEU A 22 -5.64 5.95 -15.83
C LEU A 22 -6.16 4.67 -15.16
N PRO A 23 -5.30 3.87 -14.50
CA PRO A 23 -5.72 2.60 -13.91
C PRO A 23 -6.82 2.78 -12.85
N ARG A 24 -7.76 1.85 -12.83
CA ARG A 24 -8.80 1.75 -11.82
C ARG A 24 -8.85 0.32 -11.30
N LEU A 25 -8.68 0.16 -9.99
CA LEU A 25 -8.93 -1.10 -9.30
C LEU A 25 -10.35 -1.10 -8.74
N SER A 26 -11.08 -2.19 -8.95
CA SER A 26 -12.35 -2.44 -8.29
C SER A 26 -12.41 -3.86 -7.73
N ALA A 27 -13.05 -4.02 -6.58
CA ALA A 27 -13.42 -5.32 -6.03
C ALA A 27 -14.90 -5.31 -5.68
N GLN A 28 -15.60 -6.42 -5.96
CA GLN A 28 -17.04 -6.58 -5.77
C GLN A 28 -17.30 -7.89 -5.04
N ASN A 29 -18.06 -7.81 -3.93
CA ASN A 29 -18.49 -8.92 -3.08
C ASN A 29 -17.35 -9.84 -2.68
N LEU A 30 -16.14 -9.24 -2.44
CA LEU A 30 -14.96 -10.01 -2.07
C LEU A 30 -15.16 -10.59 -0.67
N SER A 31 -15.15 -11.93 -0.58
CA SER A 31 -15.40 -12.65 0.67
C SER A 31 -14.40 -13.79 0.85
N LEU A 32 -14.00 -14.03 2.10
CA LEU A 32 -13.18 -15.15 2.55
C LEU A 32 -13.63 -15.57 3.95
N ASP A 33 -14.46 -16.62 4.02
CA ASP A 33 -14.98 -17.12 5.28
C ASP A 33 -13.87 -17.68 6.19
N PRO A 34 -13.90 -17.39 7.52
CA PRO A 34 -14.81 -16.50 8.25
C PRO A 34 -14.28 -15.05 8.38
N ARG A 35 -13.30 -14.62 7.58
CA ARG A 35 -12.50 -13.42 7.81
C ARG A 35 -12.98 -12.17 7.09
N LEU A 36 -13.66 -12.32 5.95
CA LEU A 36 -14.12 -11.19 5.14
C LEU A 36 -15.49 -11.49 4.54
N HIS A 37 -16.38 -10.51 4.55
CA HIS A 37 -17.75 -10.63 4.06
C HIS A 37 -18.12 -9.43 3.19
N ASP A 38 -18.41 -9.69 1.91
CA ASP A 38 -18.98 -8.76 0.93
C ASP A 38 -18.26 -7.41 0.83
N ILE A 39 -16.94 -7.44 0.79
CA ILE A 39 -16.14 -6.22 0.66
C ILE A 39 -16.24 -5.67 -0.76
N ASN A 40 -16.62 -4.40 -0.85
CA ASN A 40 -16.68 -3.65 -2.09
C ASN A 40 -15.76 -2.44 -1.99
N LEU A 41 -14.92 -2.20 -3.01
CA LEU A 41 -14.04 -1.04 -3.08
C LEU A 41 -13.76 -0.63 -4.53
N SER A 42 -13.40 0.63 -4.72
CA SER A 42 -12.96 1.16 -6.01
C SER A 42 -11.94 2.26 -5.77
N VAL A 43 -10.78 2.17 -6.43
CA VAL A 43 -9.67 3.11 -6.30
C VAL A 43 -9.20 3.51 -7.68
N ASN A 44 -9.08 4.80 -7.93
CA ASN A 44 -8.59 5.33 -9.21
C ASN A 44 -7.08 5.60 -9.13
N ALA A 45 -6.46 5.72 -10.30
CA ALA A 45 -5.09 6.18 -10.41
C ALA A 45 -4.89 7.54 -9.71
N GLY A 46 -3.73 7.71 -9.13
CA GLY A 46 -3.39 8.90 -8.36
C GLY A 46 -3.89 8.87 -6.92
N GLN A 47 -4.67 7.87 -6.53
CA GLN A 47 -5.26 7.78 -5.20
C GLN A 47 -4.51 6.82 -4.28
N ILE A 48 -4.53 7.15 -3.00
CA ILE A 48 -4.17 6.27 -1.89
C ILE A 48 -5.45 5.86 -1.15
N LEU A 49 -5.73 4.55 -1.11
CA LEU A 49 -6.76 3.96 -0.25
C LEU A 49 -6.12 3.46 1.04
N GLY A 50 -6.51 4.03 2.17
CA GLY A 50 -6.18 3.53 3.49
C GLY A 50 -7.21 2.53 4.00
N ILE A 51 -6.78 1.33 4.38
CA ILE A 51 -7.63 0.34 5.05
C ILE A 51 -7.35 0.46 6.55
N ILE A 52 -8.35 0.90 7.31
CA ILE A 52 -8.27 1.14 8.74
C ILE A 52 -9.20 0.21 9.51
N GLY A 53 -8.99 0.07 10.81
CA GLY A 53 -9.80 -0.74 11.69
C GLY A 53 -8.99 -1.42 12.80
N PRO A 54 -9.64 -2.01 13.81
CA PRO A 54 -8.98 -2.69 14.92
C PRO A 54 -8.08 -3.85 14.47
N ASN A 55 -7.27 -4.36 15.40
CA ASN A 55 -6.55 -5.61 15.17
C ASN A 55 -7.53 -6.76 14.97
N GLY A 56 -7.26 -7.62 13.97
CA GLY A 56 -8.15 -8.71 13.61
C GLY A 56 -9.35 -8.31 12.71
N ALA A 57 -9.48 -7.03 12.33
CA ALA A 57 -10.60 -6.57 11.48
C ALA A 57 -10.60 -7.16 10.05
N GLY A 58 -9.51 -7.80 9.60
CA GLY A 58 -9.39 -8.40 8.27
C GLY A 58 -8.54 -7.60 7.29
N LYS A 59 -7.84 -6.53 7.71
CA LYS A 59 -7.05 -5.65 6.84
C LYS A 59 -6.02 -6.40 5.98
N SER A 60 -5.08 -7.10 6.61
CA SER A 60 -4.06 -7.90 5.90
C SER A 60 -4.68 -9.02 5.05
N THR A 61 -5.77 -9.62 5.53
CA THR A 61 -6.51 -10.63 4.78
C THR A 61 -7.06 -10.04 3.48
N LEU A 62 -7.65 -8.83 3.53
CA LEU A 62 -8.14 -8.13 2.35
C LEU A 62 -7.00 -7.82 1.36
N LEU A 63 -5.86 -7.32 1.86
CA LEU A 63 -4.69 -7.07 1.00
C LEU A 63 -4.19 -8.36 0.33
N HIS A 64 -4.14 -9.47 1.05
CA HIS A 64 -3.73 -10.76 0.48
C HIS A 64 -4.75 -11.35 -0.50
N CYS A 65 -6.06 -11.12 -0.31
CA CYS A 65 -7.07 -11.46 -1.30
C CYS A 65 -6.90 -10.65 -2.58
N LEU A 66 -6.73 -9.34 -2.48
CA LEU A 66 -6.52 -8.46 -3.64
C LEU A 66 -5.29 -8.85 -4.45
N THR A 67 -4.20 -9.26 -3.79
CA THR A 67 -2.98 -9.75 -4.46
C THR A 67 -3.12 -11.17 -5.00
N GLY A 68 -4.20 -11.88 -4.66
CA GLY A 68 -4.41 -13.29 -5.02
C GLY A 68 -3.49 -14.27 -4.29
N LEU A 69 -2.93 -13.88 -3.15
CA LEU A 69 -2.19 -14.77 -2.25
C LEU A 69 -3.13 -15.65 -1.42
N LEU A 70 -4.35 -15.17 -1.16
CA LEU A 70 -5.40 -15.95 -0.53
C LEU A 70 -6.55 -16.17 -1.50
N PRO A 71 -7.11 -17.40 -1.56
CA PRO A 71 -8.31 -17.67 -2.33
C PRO A 71 -9.49 -16.91 -1.73
N HIS A 72 -10.38 -16.40 -2.57
CA HIS A 72 -11.56 -15.64 -2.15
C HIS A 72 -12.67 -15.82 -3.17
N THR A 73 -13.91 -15.51 -2.79
CA THR A 73 -15.03 -15.34 -3.69
C THR A 73 -15.18 -13.86 -4.07
N GLY A 74 -16.08 -13.57 -5.00
CA GLY A 74 -16.23 -12.22 -5.56
C GLY A 74 -15.32 -11.99 -6.76
N ARG A 75 -15.18 -10.75 -7.17
CA ARG A 75 -14.40 -10.36 -8.37
C ARG A 75 -13.51 -9.17 -8.07
N SER A 76 -12.33 -9.15 -8.67
CA SER A 76 -11.45 -7.99 -8.64
C SER A 76 -10.92 -7.71 -10.05
N HIS A 77 -11.00 -6.44 -10.47
CA HIS A 77 -10.60 -6.01 -11.79
C HIS A 77 -9.61 -4.85 -11.71
N LEU A 78 -8.61 -4.88 -12.58
CA LEU A 78 -7.79 -3.72 -12.91
C LEU A 78 -8.21 -3.26 -14.31
N ASP A 79 -8.89 -2.14 -14.38
CA ASP A 79 -9.63 -1.69 -15.58
C ASP A 79 -10.65 -2.76 -16.00
N ASP A 80 -10.56 -3.27 -17.21
CA ASP A 80 -11.41 -4.35 -17.73
C ASP A 80 -10.81 -5.75 -17.51
N THR A 81 -9.63 -5.86 -16.89
CA THR A 81 -8.93 -7.13 -16.70
C THR A 81 -9.32 -7.76 -15.36
N ASP A 82 -9.90 -8.94 -15.40
CA ASP A 82 -10.13 -9.76 -14.21
C ASP A 82 -8.79 -10.23 -13.62
N LEU A 83 -8.48 -9.79 -12.42
CA LEU A 83 -7.22 -10.12 -11.73
C LEU A 83 -7.13 -11.61 -11.35
N THR A 84 -8.27 -12.29 -11.21
CA THR A 84 -8.29 -13.72 -10.89
C THR A 84 -7.90 -14.59 -12.09
N ALA A 85 -8.11 -14.09 -13.30
CA ALA A 85 -7.74 -14.77 -14.54
C ALA A 85 -6.25 -14.66 -14.89
N LEU A 86 -5.52 -13.73 -14.26
CA LEU A 86 -4.09 -13.54 -14.52
C LEU A 86 -3.26 -14.67 -13.90
N SER A 87 -2.25 -15.11 -14.64
CA SER A 87 -1.20 -15.97 -14.07
C SER A 87 -0.46 -15.23 -12.93
N PRO A 88 0.15 -15.94 -11.98
CA PRO A 88 0.90 -15.31 -10.88
C PRO A 88 1.98 -14.32 -11.38
N ARG A 89 2.62 -14.61 -12.51
CA ARG A 89 3.65 -13.76 -13.09
C ARG A 89 3.05 -12.47 -13.68
N GLU A 90 1.96 -12.55 -14.42
CA GLU A 90 1.25 -11.39 -14.97
C GLU A 90 0.72 -10.49 -13.84
N ARG A 91 0.12 -11.10 -12.81
CA ARG A 91 -0.35 -10.38 -11.64
C ARG A 91 0.79 -9.67 -10.92
N ALA A 92 1.95 -10.31 -10.73
CA ALA A 92 3.12 -9.71 -10.11
C ALA A 92 3.74 -8.55 -10.93
N ARG A 93 3.44 -8.44 -12.23
CA ARG A 93 3.82 -7.27 -13.05
C ARG A 93 2.85 -6.10 -12.83
N CYS A 94 1.59 -6.38 -12.50
CA CYS A 94 0.59 -5.36 -12.27
C CYS A 94 0.56 -4.88 -10.83
N MET A 95 0.84 -5.77 -9.87
CA MET A 95 0.66 -5.53 -8.43
C MET A 95 1.94 -5.86 -7.67
N GLY A 96 2.40 -4.91 -6.85
CA GLY A 96 3.51 -5.12 -5.92
C GLY A 96 3.02 -5.13 -4.48
N LEU A 97 3.47 -6.10 -3.69
CA LEU A 97 3.15 -6.21 -2.26
C LEU A 97 4.37 -5.90 -1.40
N LEU A 98 4.21 -4.92 -0.51
CA LEU A 98 5.08 -4.67 0.63
C LEU A 98 4.45 -5.32 1.87
N PRO A 99 4.95 -6.47 2.34
CA PRO A 99 4.40 -7.15 3.50
C PRO A 99 4.81 -6.46 4.81
N GLN A 100 4.04 -6.69 5.89
CA GLN A 100 4.32 -6.15 7.21
C GLN A 100 5.65 -6.65 7.79
N GLN A 101 5.94 -7.95 7.64
CA GLN A 101 7.19 -8.56 8.06
C GLN A 101 8.14 -8.71 6.87
N THR A 102 9.34 -8.17 7.04
CA THR A 102 10.35 -8.05 5.97
C THR A 102 11.68 -8.65 6.38
N ASP A 103 11.65 -9.78 7.09
CA ASP A 103 12.87 -10.46 7.50
C ASP A 103 13.52 -11.21 6.34
N SER A 104 14.82 -11.06 6.21
CA SER A 104 15.63 -11.85 5.28
C SER A 104 16.59 -12.73 6.05
N VAL A 105 16.52 -14.04 5.82
CA VAL A 105 17.47 -15.03 6.37
C VAL A 105 18.77 -15.03 5.57
N TRP A 106 18.75 -14.51 4.33
CA TRP A 106 19.87 -14.54 3.41
C TRP A 106 20.69 -13.26 3.50
N PRO A 107 22.03 -13.35 3.57
CA PRO A 107 22.91 -12.18 3.65
C PRO A 107 23.11 -11.50 2.27
N LEU A 108 22.02 -11.13 1.63
CA LEU A 108 22.02 -10.47 0.32
C LEU A 108 22.49 -9.02 0.44
N SER A 109 23.07 -8.49 -0.64
CA SER A 109 23.30 -7.05 -0.74
C SER A 109 21.97 -6.32 -0.95
N VAL A 110 21.93 -5.04 -0.56
CA VAL A 110 20.77 -4.17 -0.82
C VAL A 110 20.42 -4.14 -2.30
N HIS A 111 21.43 -4.02 -3.16
CA HIS A 111 21.25 -4.05 -4.62
C HIS A 111 20.58 -5.34 -5.07
N ASP A 112 21.03 -6.51 -4.57
CA ASP A 112 20.44 -7.81 -4.95
C ASP A 112 18.98 -7.90 -4.51
N VAL A 113 18.66 -7.46 -3.27
CA VAL A 113 17.28 -7.44 -2.78
C VAL A 113 16.38 -6.58 -3.65
N VAL A 114 16.83 -5.37 -4.03
CA VAL A 114 16.05 -4.48 -4.90
C VAL A 114 15.87 -5.10 -6.29
N SER A 115 16.90 -5.76 -6.82
CA SER A 115 16.86 -6.45 -8.11
C SER A 115 15.83 -7.58 -8.16
N LEU A 116 15.50 -8.22 -7.02
CA LEU A 116 14.42 -9.23 -6.95
C LEU A 116 13.05 -8.65 -7.39
N GLY A 117 12.84 -7.35 -7.32
CA GLY A 117 11.65 -6.69 -7.84
C GLY A 117 11.46 -6.87 -9.35
N ARG A 118 12.53 -7.21 -10.08
CA ARG A 118 12.50 -7.46 -11.54
C ARG A 118 12.21 -8.90 -11.93
N LEU A 119 12.14 -9.84 -10.97
CA LEU A 119 11.85 -11.25 -11.25
C LEU A 119 10.60 -11.49 -12.11
N PRO A 120 9.45 -10.81 -11.88
CA PRO A 120 8.28 -11.01 -12.73
C PRO A 120 8.52 -10.65 -14.20
N TRP A 121 9.38 -9.69 -14.47
CA TRP A 121 9.76 -9.26 -15.83
C TRP A 121 10.76 -10.23 -16.48
N GLY A 122 11.58 -10.90 -15.68
CA GLY A 122 12.63 -11.80 -16.15
C GLY A 122 13.80 -11.02 -16.79
N ASP A 123 13.98 -9.77 -16.37
CA ASP A 123 15.07 -8.90 -16.80
C ASP A 123 15.85 -8.37 -15.58
N ASN A 124 16.91 -7.62 -15.87
CA ASN A 124 17.68 -6.90 -14.87
C ASN A 124 17.76 -5.41 -15.28
N ASP A 125 16.60 -4.74 -15.35
CA ASP A 125 16.52 -3.32 -15.71
C ASP A 125 17.22 -2.45 -14.66
N THR A 126 18.48 -2.15 -14.92
CA THR A 126 19.33 -1.35 -14.01
C THR A 126 18.78 0.05 -13.78
N THR A 127 18.07 0.62 -14.77
CA THR A 127 17.45 1.94 -14.64
C THR A 127 16.28 1.90 -13.65
N ALA A 128 15.41 0.88 -13.74
CA ALA A 128 14.31 0.69 -12.80
C ALA A 128 14.83 0.49 -11.37
N ILE A 129 15.89 -0.33 -11.21
CA ILE A 129 16.54 -0.59 -9.92
C ILE A 129 17.12 0.71 -9.34
N ALA A 130 17.91 1.45 -10.12
CA ALA A 130 18.53 2.70 -9.67
C ALA A 130 17.47 3.77 -9.31
N ASN A 131 16.40 3.89 -10.09
CA ASN A 131 15.30 4.82 -9.79
C ASN A 131 14.57 4.45 -8.50
N ALA A 132 14.32 3.16 -8.25
CA ALA A 132 13.72 2.69 -7.02
C ALA A 132 14.60 2.97 -5.79
N MET A 133 15.91 2.74 -5.90
CA MET A 133 16.86 3.04 -4.83
C MET A 133 16.91 4.55 -4.53
N ARG A 134 16.91 5.38 -5.58
CA ARG A 134 16.88 6.85 -5.44
C ARG A 134 15.58 7.32 -4.78
N ALA A 135 14.43 6.80 -5.21
CA ALA A 135 13.12 7.17 -4.65
C ALA A 135 13.02 6.89 -3.16
N THR A 136 13.75 5.89 -2.66
CA THR A 136 13.76 5.51 -1.24
C THR A 136 15.00 6.01 -0.47
N GLY A 137 15.93 6.72 -1.14
CA GLY A 137 17.12 7.28 -0.53
C GLY A 137 18.09 6.22 0.03
N ILE A 138 18.29 5.11 -0.68
CA ILE A 138 19.16 4.00 -0.25
C ILE A 138 20.34 3.74 -1.20
N GLU A 139 20.65 4.65 -2.12
CA GLU A 139 21.71 4.47 -3.14
C GLU A 139 23.07 4.17 -2.50
N THR A 140 23.40 4.85 -1.42
CA THR A 140 24.66 4.66 -0.69
C THR A 140 24.75 3.32 0.03
N LEU A 141 23.61 2.66 0.26
CA LEU A 141 23.51 1.36 0.92
C LEU A 141 23.63 0.18 -0.08
N ALA A 142 23.74 0.43 -1.38
CA ALA A 142 23.74 -0.61 -2.42
C ALA A 142 24.64 -1.82 -2.11
N PRO A 143 25.92 -1.65 -1.68
CA PRO A 143 26.82 -2.76 -1.37
C PRO A 143 26.61 -3.35 0.04
N ALA A 144 25.83 -2.68 0.90
CA ALA A 144 25.61 -3.13 2.26
C ALA A 144 24.77 -4.42 2.32
N ARG A 145 24.98 -5.24 3.34
CA ARG A 145 24.18 -6.43 3.57
C ARG A 145 22.89 -6.07 4.32
N ILE A 146 21.76 -6.64 3.89
CA ILE A 146 20.45 -6.34 4.46
C ILE A 146 20.32 -6.71 5.93
N ASP A 147 21.02 -7.75 6.38
CA ASP A 147 21.02 -8.21 7.78
C ASP A 147 21.77 -7.25 8.74
N ARG A 148 22.51 -6.28 8.21
CA ARG A 148 23.26 -5.27 8.99
C ARG A 148 22.56 -3.91 9.04
N LEU A 149 21.41 -3.77 8.41
CA LEU A 149 20.67 -2.52 8.34
C LEU A 149 19.80 -2.31 9.58
N SER A 150 19.59 -1.06 9.94
CA SER A 150 18.54 -0.64 10.86
C SER A 150 17.14 -0.99 10.34
N GLY A 151 16.14 -1.00 11.23
CA GLY A 151 14.75 -1.27 10.83
C GLY A 151 14.25 -0.31 9.75
N GLY A 152 14.52 0.99 9.89
CA GLY A 152 14.13 2.01 8.91
C GLY A 152 14.84 1.89 7.56
N GLU A 153 16.13 1.56 7.54
CA GLU A 153 16.86 1.28 6.30
C GLU A 153 16.30 0.04 5.61
N ARG A 154 16.03 -1.01 6.37
CA ARG A 154 15.46 -2.26 5.85
C ARG A 154 14.08 -2.04 5.23
N ALA A 155 13.19 -1.30 5.90
CA ALA A 155 11.88 -0.96 5.36
C ALA A 155 11.98 -0.24 4.01
N ARG A 156 12.92 0.72 3.87
CA ARG A 156 13.15 1.43 2.60
C ARG A 156 13.72 0.52 1.50
N VAL A 157 14.56 -0.46 1.85
CA VAL A 157 15.05 -1.47 0.89
C VAL A 157 13.90 -2.33 0.36
N TRP A 158 13.00 -2.78 1.23
CA TRP A 158 11.85 -3.57 0.81
C TRP A 158 10.86 -2.75 -0.03
N LEU A 159 10.66 -1.47 0.31
CA LEU A 159 9.88 -0.57 -0.53
C LEU A 159 10.54 -0.39 -1.91
N ALA A 160 11.86 -0.17 -1.97
CA ALA A 160 12.61 -0.07 -3.23
C ALA A 160 12.47 -1.33 -4.09
N ARG A 161 12.51 -2.52 -3.47
CA ARG A 161 12.26 -3.78 -4.17
C ARG A 161 10.90 -3.79 -4.85
N VAL A 162 9.86 -3.34 -4.18
CA VAL A 162 8.51 -3.25 -4.77
C VAL A 162 8.48 -2.23 -5.91
N LEU A 163 9.06 -1.05 -5.71
CA LEU A 163 9.12 0.01 -6.70
C LEU A 163 9.93 -0.36 -7.96
N ALA A 164 11.00 -1.17 -7.80
CA ALA A 164 11.78 -1.68 -8.94
C ALA A 164 10.93 -2.53 -9.89
N GLY A 165 9.90 -3.20 -9.39
CA GLY A 165 8.89 -3.92 -10.19
C GLY A 165 8.00 -3.01 -11.04
N GLN A 166 7.94 -1.71 -10.76
CA GLN A 166 7.09 -0.72 -11.42
C GLN A 166 5.62 -1.15 -11.51
N PRO A 167 5.00 -1.60 -10.40
CA PRO A 167 3.62 -2.09 -10.43
C PRO A 167 2.64 -0.95 -10.68
N ARG A 168 1.52 -1.22 -11.37
CA ARG A 168 0.41 -0.25 -11.50
C ARG A 168 -0.33 -0.05 -10.18
N ILE A 169 -0.32 -1.07 -9.32
CA ILE A 169 -0.92 -1.08 -7.99
C ILE A 169 0.15 -1.46 -6.97
N LEU A 170 0.41 -0.60 -6.00
CA LEU A 170 1.25 -0.89 -4.86
C LEU A 170 0.36 -1.17 -3.64
N ILE A 171 0.53 -2.35 -3.07
CA ILE A 171 -0.18 -2.76 -1.85
C ILE A 171 0.84 -2.81 -0.72
N ALA A 172 0.53 -2.18 0.42
CA ALA A 172 1.42 -2.13 1.58
C ALA A 172 0.67 -2.55 2.86
N ASP A 173 1.20 -3.52 3.56
CA ASP A 173 0.65 -3.96 4.85
C ASP A 173 1.46 -3.31 5.97
N GLU A 174 0.88 -2.29 6.60
CA GLU A 174 1.46 -1.50 7.69
C GLU A 174 2.88 -0.96 7.37
N PRO A 175 3.05 -0.18 6.30
CA PRO A 175 4.37 0.22 5.80
C PRO A 175 5.19 1.08 6.77
N THR A 176 4.54 1.63 7.79
CA THR A 176 5.16 2.50 8.80
C THR A 176 5.34 1.84 10.16
N ALA A 177 4.97 0.55 10.30
CA ALA A 177 5.09 -0.17 11.56
C ALA A 177 6.56 -0.21 12.04
N SER A 178 6.77 0.06 13.32
CA SER A 178 8.10 0.02 13.98
C SER A 178 9.13 1.02 13.41
N LEU A 179 8.71 2.02 12.65
CA LEU A 179 9.56 3.11 12.17
C LEU A 179 9.47 4.32 13.12
N ASP A 180 10.58 5.05 13.28
CA ASP A 180 10.55 6.36 13.92
C ASP A 180 9.83 7.39 13.03
N LEU A 181 9.50 8.55 13.61
CA LEU A 181 8.71 9.59 12.94
C LEU A 181 9.33 10.06 11.62
N TYR A 182 10.66 10.15 11.55
CA TYR A 182 11.35 10.57 10.33
C TYR A 182 11.17 9.57 9.20
N TYR A 183 11.40 8.28 9.48
CA TYR A 183 11.26 7.23 8.46
C TYR A 183 9.80 6.93 8.10
N GLN A 184 8.86 7.10 9.04
CA GLN A 184 7.43 7.07 8.72
C GLN A 184 7.09 8.10 7.64
N GLN A 185 7.52 9.35 7.83
CA GLN A 185 7.30 10.42 6.86
C GLN A 185 7.95 10.09 5.50
N VAL A 186 9.21 9.67 5.49
CA VAL A 186 9.92 9.31 4.24
C VAL A 186 9.17 8.23 3.45
N VAL A 187 8.69 7.18 4.11
CA VAL A 187 7.91 6.10 3.46
C VAL A 187 6.58 6.63 2.93
N MET A 188 5.85 7.42 3.73
CA MET A 188 4.55 7.96 3.32
C MET A 188 4.68 8.95 2.16
N ASP A 189 5.68 9.82 2.17
CA ASP A 189 5.97 10.76 1.08
C ASP A 189 6.35 10.02 -0.21
N CYS A 190 7.09 8.92 -0.10
CA CYS A 190 7.42 8.05 -1.23
C CYS A 190 6.16 7.41 -1.83
N LEU A 191 5.26 6.87 -0.99
CA LEU A 191 3.98 6.30 -1.44
C LEU A 191 3.08 7.36 -2.07
N ARG A 192 3.01 8.57 -1.49
CA ARG A 192 2.26 9.69 -2.06
C ARG A 192 2.81 10.11 -3.42
N THR A 193 4.13 10.23 -3.53
CA THR A 193 4.80 10.54 -4.80
C THR A 193 4.50 9.48 -5.86
N TYR A 194 4.52 8.20 -5.47
CA TYR A 194 4.20 7.09 -6.36
C TYR A 194 2.75 7.16 -6.86
N ALA A 195 1.80 7.42 -5.97
CA ALA A 195 0.41 7.62 -6.36
C ALA A 195 0.25 8.83 -7.30
N ASN A 196 0.86 10.00 -6.98
CA ASN A 196 0.80 11.20 -7.81
C ASN A 196 1.37 11.00 -9.22
N ALA A 197 2.24 10.00 -9.41
CA ALA A 197 2.73 9.59 -10.73
C ALA A 197 1.72 8.78 -11.56
N GLY A 198 0.48 8.60 -11.07
CA GLY A 198 -0.62 7.93 -11.78
C GLY A 198 -0.76 6.45 -11.41
N HIS A 199 -0.14 6.00 -10.33
CA HIS A 199 -0.32 4.65 -9.80
C HIS A 199 -1.42 4.60 -8.74
N ILE A 200 -1.87 3.41 -8.40
CA ILE A 200 -2.77 3.16 -7.27
C ILE A 200 -1.94 2.69 -6.08
N VAL A 201 -2.21 3.25 -4.90
CA VAL A 201 -1.65 2.75 -3.63
C VAL A 201 -2.78 2.30 -2.71
N ILE A 202 -2.65 1.11 -2.15
CA ILE A 202 -3.56 0.58 -1.13
C ILE A 202 -2.73 0.17 0.07
N MET A 203 -3.08 0.64 1.26
CA MET A 203 -2.31 0.28 2.45
C MET A 203 -3.20 0.03 3.66
N ALA A 204 -2.85 -1.00 4.45
CA ALA A 204 -3.32 -1.10 5.81
C ALA A 204 -2.55 -0.11 6.67
N ILE A 205 -3.24 0.66 7.49
CA ILE A 205 -2.62 1.67 8.33
C ILE A 205 -3.32 1.74 9.69
N HIS A 206 -2.52 1.81 10.77
CA HIS A 206 -3.03 1.91 12.13
C HIS A 206 -3.10 3.35 12.64
N ASP A 207 -2.19 4.21 12.20
CA ASP A 207 -2.18 5.61 12.57
C ASP A 207 -3.25 6.37 11.79
N LEU A 208 -4.32 6.75 12.48
CA LEU A 208 -5.45 7.45 11.89
C LEU A 208 -5.13 8.90 11.51
N ALA A 209 -4.13 9.52 12.16
CA ALA A 209 -3.68 10.86 11.78
C ALA A 209 -2.89 10.81 10.47
N LEU A 210 -2.00 9.83 10.29
CA LEU A 210 -1.33 9.58 9.01
C LEU A 210 -2.35 9.20 7.93
N ALA A 211 -3.36 8.39 8.25
CA ALA A 211 -4.42 8.05 7.31
C ALA A 211 -5.20 9.30 6.86
N ALA A 212 -5.55 10.19 7.80
CA ALA A 212 -6.22 11.45 7.49
C ALA A 212 -5.38 12.38 6.60
N HIS A 213 -4.06 12.38 6.78
CA HIS A 213 -3.15 13.26 6.06
C HIS A 213 -2.82 12.78 4.65
N TYR A 214 -2.59 11.47 4.48
CA TYR A 214 -2.05 10.92 3.23
C TYR A 214 -3.07 10.21 2.33
N CYS A 215 -4.19 9.71 2.88
CA CYS A 215 -5.15 8.94 2.10
C CYS A 215 -6.20 9.83 1.45
N ASP A 216 -6.53 9.53 0.18
CA ASP A 216 -7.64 10.16 -0.53
C ASP A 216 -8.98 9.50 -0.18
N GLN A 217 -8.92 8.19 0.10
CA GLN A 217 -10.07 7.35 0.45
C GLN A 217 -9.70 6.47 1.64
N LEU A 218 -10.67 6.18 2.47
CA LEU A 218 -10.55 5.24 3.59
C LEU A 218 -11.62 4.15 3.48
N LEU A 219 -11.25 2.94 3.86
CA LEU A 219 -12.14 1.82 4.10
C LEU A 219 -11.99 1.38 5.55
N LEU A 220 -13.04 1.58 6.36
CA LEU A 220 -13.07 1.16 7.75
C LEU A 220 -13.61 -0.26 7.85
N LEU A 221 -12.78 -1.19 8.30
CA LEU A 221 -13.14 -2.59 8.53
C LEU A 221 -13.34 -2.88 10.02
N HIS A 222 -14.36 -3.67 10.31
CA HIS A 222 -14.59 -4.25 11.64
C HIS A 222 -15.19 -5.64 11.49
N ASN A 223 -14.57 -6.65 12.14
CA ASN A 223 -15.02 -8.05 12.08
C ASN A 223 -15.26 -8.56 10.66
N GLY A 224 -14.37 -8.23 9.73
CA GLY A 224 -14.42 -8.68 8.34
C GLY A 224 -15.47 -7.99 7.46
N VAL A 225 -16.15 -6.95 7.97
CA VAL A 225 -17.19 -6.22 7.25
C VAL A 225 -16.79 -4.76 7.10
N SER A 226 -17.12 -4.16 5.95
CA SER A 226 -16.96 -2.72 5.72
C SER A 226 -18.00 -1.95 6.54
N GLN A 227 -17.54 -1.09 7.43
CA GLN A 227 -18.39 -0.21 8.24
C GLN A 227 -18.64 1.14 7.55
N ALA A 228 -17.64 1.64 6.84
CA ALA A 228 -17.72 2.87 6.06
C ALA A 228 -16.62 2.88 4.98
N SER A 229 -16.89 3.57 3.89
CA SER A 229 -15.94 3.86 2.83
C SER A 229 -16.22 5.25 2.28
N GLY A 230 -15.17 6.05 2.08
CA GLY A 230 -15.28 7.43 1.60
C GLY A 230 -14.02 8.23 1.87
N THR A 231 -14.12 9.55 1.78
CA THR A 231 -13.04 10.47 2.13
C THR A 231 -12.70 10.39 3.62
N PRO A 232 -11.51 10.84 4.05
CA PRO A 232 -11.18 10.91 5.48
C PRO A 232 -12.23 11.63 6.32
N ALA A 233 -12.83 12.71 5.80
CA ALA A 233 -13.85 13.47 6.52
C ALA A 233 -15.17 12.69 6.71
N GLU A 234 -15.52 11.82 5.78
CA GLU A 234 -16.72 10.98 5.87
C GLU A 234 -16.53 9.80 6.81
N VAL A 235 -15.31 9.24 6.86
CA VAL A 235 -15.02 8.00 7.60
C VAL A 235 -14.51 8.28 9.01
N LEU A 236 -13.65 9.29 9.21
CA LEU A 236 -13.06 9.60 10.50
C LEU A 236 -13.99 10.50 11.34
N THR A 237 -15.14 9.98 11.72
CA THR A 237 -16.06 10.68 12.63
C THR A 237 -15.94 10.14 14.05
N GLU A 238 -16.08 11.02 15.06
CA GLU A 238 -15.98 10.63 16.48
C GLU A 238 -16.95 9.49 16.83
N SER A 239 -18.19 9.55 16.33
CA SER A 239 -19.23 8.54 16.60
C SER A 239 -18.87 7.18 16.03
N LEU A 240 -18.48 7.13 14.75
CA LEU A 240 -18.17 5.89 14.05
C LEU A 240 -16.90 5.24 14.61
N LEU A 241 -15.85 6.03 14.82
CA LEU A 241 -14.61 5.52 15.40
C LEU A 241 -14.80 5.03 16.83
N SER A 242 -15.56 5.78 17.66
CA SER A 242 -15.85 5.36 19.04
C SER A 242 -16.62 4.04 19.08
N GLN A 243 -17.58 3.85 18.17
CA GLN A 243 -18.32 2.60 18.03
C GLN A 243 -17.42 1.43 17.63
N VAL A 244 -16.57 1.63 16.62
CA VAL A 244 -15.73 0.55 16.05
C VAL A 244 -14.55 0.19 16.96
N PHE A 245 -13.90 1.19 17.58
CA PHE A 245 -12.75 0.97 18.45
C PHE A 245 -13.12 0.71 19.92
N GLY A 246 -14.38 0.92 20.30
CA GLY A 246 -14.88 0.66 21.67
C GLY A 246 -14.38 1.65 22.72
N VAL A 247 -13.83 2.80 22.30
CA VAL A 247 -13.32 3.86 23.18
C VAL A 247 -13.75 5.22 22.64
N PRO A 248 -14.02 6.23 23.50
CA PRO A 248 -14.28 7.57 23.01
C PRO A 248 -13.11 8.13 22.21
N VAL A 249 -13.38 8.60 21.00
CA VAL A 249 -12.37 9.17 20.09
C VAL A 249 -12.62 10.65 19.93
N HIS A 250 -11.55 11.43 19.84
CA HIS A 250 -11.56 12.84 19.43
C HIS A 250 -10.97 12.95 18.02
N VAL A 251 -11.63 13.72 17.15
CA VAL A 251 -11.24 13.94 15.76
C VAL A 251 -11.21 15.43 15.46
N ASP A 252 -10.04 15.94 15.07
CA ASP A 252 -9.88 17.28 14.51
C ASP A 252 -9.08 17.18 13.20
N LEU A 253 -9.79 17.18 12.09
CA LEU A 253 -9.19 17.11 10.75
C LEU A 253 -8.75 18.50 10.24
N THR A 254 -9.08 19.58 10.96
CA THR A 254 -8.67 20.95 10.62
C THR A 254 -7.30 21.31 11.20
N ALA A 255 -6.87 20.59 12.22
CA ALA A 255 -5.52 20.71 12.79
C ALA A 255 -4.44 20.33 11.77
N GLN A 256 -3.24 20.90 11.91
CA GLN A 256 -2.09 20.60 11.08
C GLN A 256 -0.90 20.19 11.94
N PRO A 257 -0.57 18.89 12.01
CA PRO A 257 -1.22 17.74 11.34
C PRO A 257 -2.60 17.42 11.92
N PRO A 258 -3.45 16.64 11.17
CA PRO A 258 -4.75 16.17 11.68
C PRO A 258 -4.59 15.41 12.99
N VAL A 259 -5.57 15.53 13.89
CA VAL A 259 -5.57 14.86 15.19
C VAL A 259 -6.69 13.85 15.27
N VAL A 260 -6.33 12.59 15.52
CA VAL A 260 -7.28 11.51 15.85
C VAL A 260 -6.72 10.78 17.07
N SER A 261 -7.38 10.88 18.20
CA SER A 261 -6.86 10.32 19.46
C SER A 261 -7.97 9.76 20.34
N ALA A 262 -7.66 8.73 21.14
CA ALA A 262 -8.57 8.29 22.18
C ALA A 262 -8.69 9.33 23.30
N ARG A 263 -9.90 9.57 23.80
CA ARG A 263 -10.14 10.37 25.00
C ARG A 263 -9.94 9.50 26.24
N PHE A 264 -8.82 9.67 26.91
CA PHE A 264 -8.57 8.99 28.18
C PHE A 264 -9.29 9.73 29.32
N HIS A 265 -10.24 9.08 30.00
CA HIS A 265 -10.67 9.54 31.31
C HIS A 265 -9.59 9.18 32.32
N ARG A 266 -9.02 10.16 33.03
CA ARG A 266 -8.27 9.87 34.24
C ARG A 266 -9.24 9.19 35.22
N PRO A 267 -8.97 7.99 35.74
CA PRO A 267 -9.74 7.47 36.86
C PRO A 267 -9.65 8.51 37.97
N VAL A 268 -10.81 8.95 38.47
CA VAL A 268 -10.88 9.77 39.67
C VAL A 268 -10.39 8.90 40.81
N ALA A 269 -9.28 9.31 41.45
CA ALA A 269 -8.69 8.61 42.58
C ALA A 269 -9.62 8.62 43.80
#